data_645e2ff0efa5640808867090b1bbdfe0
#
_entry.id   645e2ff0efa5640808867090b1bbdfe0
#
_cell.length_a   1.000
_cell.length_b   1.000
_cell.length_c   1.000
_cell.angle_alpha   90.00
_cell.angle_beta   90.00
_cell.angle_gamma   90.00
#
_symmetry.space_group_name_H-M   'P 1'
#
loop_
_entity.id
_entity.type
_entity.pdbx_description
1 polymer ?
#
loop_
_entity_poly.entity_id
_entity_poly.type
_entity_poly.pdbx_seq_one_letter_code
_entity_poly.pdbx_strand_id
1 'polypeptide(L)'
;MLTPVVDAVVIGAGPNGLVAANALGDAGWDVLVLEANEEVGGAVRSAEVTVPGFTTDLFSAFYPLAAASPVIRDLHLGSHGLTWVRAPDVLAHTLEDGRTAVLRHDAEDTAAGLEEFAPGDGAAWLGLVAEWQRLRDPLLDALFTPFPPLRPGARLLRRLGTRGALDLTRLGLSSVRRLGQEVFDGDGGPLLLTGNALHSDLSPDAAGSALFGWLLAMLGQDVGFPVPQGGAGALASALRSRAESAGVQFRTGVEVTSVQIVGGRAVGVRCADGTAVRCRRAVLADVSAPRLYSDLVGEKALPNRLRRDLERCFQWDPSTIKLNWALDRPVPWQDPRAAGAGTVHLGVDLDGFVDFAADLTVGRTPAHPFLLFGQMTTTDPQRSPAGTESAWAYTHVPHGRDWRGERLAEHVERMEDAVERVAAGFGASVLARHVQSPGDLEGADANLVAGSINGGTSALHQQLVFRPTPGLGRPETPFAGLYLASASAHPGGGVHGACGWNAALVALRAAGPAGAARRALARTAWKRVLQ
;
A
#
# COMPACT_ATOMS: atom_id res chain seq x y z
N MET A 1 -11.54 -31.29 22.94
CA MET A 1 -11.02 -30.01 23.48
C MET A 1 -12.15 -29.00 23.50
N LEU A 2 -12.24 -28.14 24.53
CA LEU A 2 -13.24 -27.06 24.55
C LEU A 2 -12.89 -26.05 23.47
N THR A 3 -13.90 -25.64 22.67
CA THR A 3 -13.73 -24.60 21.65
C THR A 3 -13.40 -23.26 22.34
N PRO A 4 -12.25 -22.62 22.04
CA PRO A 4 -11.89 -21.35 22.67
C PRO A 4 -12.94 -20.28 22.32
N VAL A 5 -13.25 -19.43 23.30
CA VAL A 5 -14.25 -18.35 23.16
C VAL A 5 -13.60 -17.03 23.54
N VAL A 6 -13.43 -16.15 22.57
CA VAL A 6 -12.81 -14.82 22.72
C VAL A 6 -13.82 -13.70 22.44
N ASP A 7 -13.47 -12.44 22.68
CA ASP A 7 -14.35 -11.32 22.29
C ASP A 7 -14.28 -11.09 20.78
N ALA A 8 -13.08 -11.10 20.20
CA ALA A 8 -12.89 -10.95 18.78
C ALA A 8 -11.85 -11.91 18.21
N VAL A 9 -12.08 -12.32 16.95
CA VAL A 9 -11.09 -12.99 16.11
C VAL A 9 -10.63 -12.02 15.02
N VAL A 10 -9.32 -11.87 14.84
CA VAL A 10 -8.72 -11.19 13.69
C VAL A 10 -8.14 -12.24 12.77
N ILE A 11 -8.56 -12.26 11.51
CA ILE A 11 -8.06 -13.15 10.47
C ILE A 11 -6.99 -12.42 9.69
N GLY A 12 -5.76 -12.95 9.71
CA GLY A 12 -4.58 -12.33 9.12
C GLY A 12 -3.84 -11.38 10.08
N ALA A 13 -2.51 -11.52 10.09
CA ALA A 13 -1.60 -10.67 10.84
C ALA A 13 -0.76 -9.77 9.92
N GLY A 14 -1.35 -9.30 8.82
CA GLY A 14 -0.82 -8.21 8.02
C GLY A 14 -0.88 -6.88 8.78
N PRO A 15 -0.34 -5.78 8.24
CA PRO A 15 -0.25 -4.51 8.98
C PRO A 15 -1.61 -3.99 9.42
N ASN A 16 -2.68 -4.20 8.66
CA ASN A 16 -4.01 -3.77 9.06
C ASN A 16 -4.62 -4.67 10.15
N GLY A 17 -4.41 -5.99 10.06
CA GLY A 17 -4.84 -6.95 11.10
C GLY A 17 -4.14 -6.69 12.43
N LEU A 18 -2.83 -6.42 12.39
CA LEU A 18 -2.05 -6.05 13.56
C LEU A 18 -2.54 -4.74 14.20
N VAL A 19 -2.85 -3.72 13.39
CA VAL A 19 -3.42 -2.45 13.89
C VAL A 19 -4.83 -2.66 14.47
N ALA A 20 -5.67 -3.47 13.81
CA ALA A 20 -7.00 -3.81 14.34
C ALA A 20 -6.90 -4.52 15.70
N ALA A 21 -5.97 -5.48 15.83
CA ALA A 21 -5.73 -6.20 17.06
C ALA A 21 -5.28 -5.26 18.20
N ASN A 22 -4.35 -4.32 17.91
CA ASN A 22 -3.94 -3.29 18.86
C ASN A 22 -5.12 -2.46 19.35
N ALA A 23 -5.94 -1.94 18.44
CA ALA A 23 -7.10 -1.11 18.79
C ALA A 23 -8.15 -1.84 19.65
N LEU A 24 -8.35 -3.14 19.40
CA LEU A 24 -9.27 -3.96 20.20
C LEU A 24 -8.66 -4.34 21.56
N GLY A 25 -7.36 -4.64 21.62
CA GLY A 25 -6.63 -4.90 22.86
C GLY A 25 -6.65 -3.69 23.80
N ASP A 26 -6.38 -2.48 23.26
CA ASP A 26 -6.45 -1.22 24.02
C ASP A 26 -7.86 -0.96 24.59
N ALA A 27 -8.90 -1.46 23.93
CA ALA A 27 -10.27 -1.40 24.42
C ALA A 27 -10.62 -2.49 25.43
N GLY A 28 -9.66 -3.33 25.85
CA GLY A 28 -9.82 -4.40 26.84
C GLY A 28 -10.58 -5.62 26.33
N TRP A 29 -10.60 -5.85 25.00
CA TRP A 29 -11.20 -7.07 24.45
C TRP A 29 -10.21 -8.24 24.50
N ASP A 30 -10.75 -9.43 24.75
CA ASP A 30 -10.04 -10.70 24.59
C ASP A 30 -9.94 -11.00 23.08
N VAL A 31 -8.74 -10.84 22.50
CA VAL A 31 -8.49 -10.90 21.05
C VAL A 31 -7.56 -12.04 20.70
N LEU A 32 -7.95 -12.84 19.70
CA LEU A 32 -7.11 -13.85 19.07
C LEU A 32 -6.87 -13.49 17.61
N VAL A 33 -5.61 -13.35 17.23
CA VAL A 33 -5.17 -13.20 15.84
C VAL A 33 -4.79 -14.58 15.30
N LEU A 34 -5.32 -14.92 14.12
CA LEU A 34 -5.02 -16.16 13.39
C LEU A 34 -4.31 -15.81 12.09
N GLU A 35 -3.08 -16.29 11.93
CA GLU A 35 -2.24 -16.08 10.75
C GLU A 35 -1.91 -17.41 10.09
N ALA A 36 -2.07 -17.45 8.76
CA ALA A 36 -1.82 -18.66 7.97
C ALA A 36 -0.31 -18.99 7.87
N ASN A 37 0.53 -17.96 7.76
CA ASN A 37 1.98 -18.12 7.72
C ASN A 37 2.57 -18.34 9.12
N GLU A 38 3.80 -18.85 9.19
CA GLU A 38 4.54 -19.02 10.46
C GLU A 38 4.94 -17.67 11.08
N GLU A 39 5.03 -16.62 10.26
CA GLU A 39 5.42 -15.27 10.66
C GLU A 39 4.30 -14.26 10.42
N VAL A 40 4.20 -13.28 11.31
CA VAL A 40 3.31 -12.13 11.12
C VAL A 40 3.90 -11.12 10.14
N GLY A 41 3.08 -10.22 9.62
CA GLY A 41 3.50 -9.08 8.81
C GLY A 41 2.85 -9.03 7.43
N GLY A 42 2.32 -10.13 6.90
CA GLY A 42 1.76 -10.14 5.54
C GLY A 42 2.76 -9.61 4.52
N ALA A 43 2.42 -8.53 3.82
CA ALA A 43 3.29 -7.83 2.87
C ALA A 43 4.29 -6.83 3.54
N VAL A 44 4.59 -6.99 4.83
CA VAL A 44 5.58 -6.21 5.59
C VAL A 44 6.54 -7.19 6.29
N ARG A 45 7.42 -7.82 5.48
CA ARG A 45 8.39 -8.82 5.93
C ARG A 45 9.74 -8.61 5.26
N SER A 46 10.81 -9.03 5.94
CA SER A 46 12.18 -9.00 5.44
C SER A 46 12.87 -10.33 5.66
N ALA A 47 13.79 -10.69 4.77
CA ALA A 47 14.60 -11.91 4.89
C ALA A 47 15.92 -11.77 4.12
N GLU A 48 16.87 -12.64 4.41
CA GLU A 48 18.08 -12.84 3.63
C GLU A 48 17.81 -13.86 2.51
N VAL A 49 17.41 -13.39 1.34
CA VAL A 49 17.01 -14.26 0.20
C VAL A 49 18.04 -14.27 -0.93
N THR A 50 19.09 -13.46 -0.83
CA THR A 50 20.19 -13.40 -1.82
C THR A 50 21.44 -14.10 -1.28
N VAL A 51 22.25 -13.40 -0.51
CA VAL A 51 23.40 -13.97 0.19
C VAL A 51 23.36 -13.61 1.67
N PRO A 52 23.98 -14.39 2.58
CA PRO A 52 24.04 -14.07 4.00
C PRO A 52 24.56 -12.66 4.27
N GLY A 53 23.91 -11.95 5.20
CA GLY A 53 24.25 -10.58 5.59
C GLY A 53 23.58 -9.50 4.72
N PHE A 54 22.76 -9.88 3.73
CA PHE A 54 21.98 -8.94 2.92
C PHE A 54 20.49 -9.06 3.24
N THR A 55 19.98 -8.12 4.04
CA THR A 55 18.57 -8.08 4.41
C THR A 55 17.75 -7.41 3.32
N THR A 56 16.79 -8.14 2.78
CA THR A 56 15.89 -7.70 1.71
C THR A 56 14.46 -7.57 2.24
N ASP A 57 13.76 -6.51 1.87
CA ASP A 57 12.32 -6.41 2.07
C ASP A 57 11.58 -7.19 0.99
N LEU A 58 10.86 -8.23 1.39
CA LEU A 58 10.24 -9.17 0.44
C LEU A 58 9.10 -8.54 -0.37
N PHE A 59 8.46 -7.50 0.16
CA PHE A 59 7.31 -6.82 -0.46
C PHE A 59 7.49 -5.31 -0.39
N SER A 60 6.71 -4.62 0.48
CA SER A 60 6.82 -3.19 0.71
C SER A 60 8.11 -2.83 1.47
N ALA A 61 8.68 -1.67 1.18
CA ALA A 61 9.95 -1.22 1.77
C ALA A 61 9.86 0.22 2.32
N PHE A 62 9.34 1.17 1.55
CA PHE A 62 9.26 2.58 1.92
C PHE A 62 7.86 2.95 2.42
N TYR A 63 7.79 3.73 3.51
CA TYR A 63 6.55 3.89 4.29
C TYR A 63 6.14 5.35 4.53
N PRO A 64 6.01 6.21 3.51
CA PRO A 64 5.57 7.61 3.71
C PRO A 64 4.17 7.70 4.32
N LEU A 65 3.25 6.84 3.89
CA LEU A 65 1.89 6.80 4.44
C LEU A 65 1.86 6.33 5.89
N ALA A 66 2.71 5.37 6.29
CA ALA A 66 2.80 4.94 7.69
C ALA A 66 3.36 6.05 8.58
N ALA A 67 4.43 6.72 8.13
CA ALA A 67 5.06 7.82 8.86
C ALA A 67 4.12 9.02 9.04
N ALA A 68 3.27 9.32 8.03
CA ALA A 68 2.28 10.38 8.08
C ALA A 68 0.98 9.97 8.78
N SER A 69 0.74 8.67 8.98
CA SER A 69 -0.50 8.15 9.54
C SER A 69 -0.66 8.48 11.02
N PRO A 70 -1.72 9.18 11.43
CA PRO A 70 -2.03 9.36 12.85
C PRO A 70 -2.29 8.02 13.55
N VAL A 71 -2.78 7.01 12.82
CA VAL A 71 -3.03 5.68 13.37
C VAL A 71 -1.72 5.02 13.83
N ILE A 72 -0.68 5.02 12.99
CA ILE A 72 0.62 4.44 13.33
C ILE A 72 1.34 5.28 14.39
N ARG A 73 1.31 6.61 14.27
CA ARG A 73 1.91 7.52 15.24
C ARG A 73 1.35 7.32 16.65
N ASP A 74 0.02 7.22 16.79
CA ASP A 74 -0.66 7.14 18.08
C ASP A 74 -0.48 5.75 18.75
N LEU A 75 0.05 4.76 18.03
CA LEU A 75 0.47 3.47 18.59
C LEU A 75 1.83 3.53 19.33
N HIS A 76 2.59 4.63 19.20
CA HIS A 76 3.87 4.83 19.91
C HIS A 76 4.87 3.65 19.74
N LEU A 77 5.00 3.13 18.51
CA LEU A 77 5.78 1.92 18.20
C LEU A 77 7.28 2.03 18.52
N GLY A 78 7.80 3.25 18.71
CA GLY A 78 9.18 3.46 19.18
C GLY A 78 9.48 2.79 20.52
N SER A 79 8.52 2.72 21.44
CA SER A 79 8.66 1.97 22.72
C SER A 79 8.61 0.45 22.52
N HIS A 80 8.30 -0.02 21.33
CA HIS A 80 8.27 -1.44 20.94
C HIS A 80 9.34 -1.79 19.89
N GLY A 81 10.39 -0.95 19.77
CA GLY A 81 11.57 -1.23 18.96
C GLY A 81 11.55 -0.71 17.53
N LEU A 82 10.52 0.04 17.10
CA LEU A 82 10.50 0.66 15.78
C LEU A 82 11.37 1.92 15.75
N THR A 83 12.34 1.94 14.86
CA THR A 83 13.11 3.14 14.51
C THR A 83 12.95 3.40 13.01
N TRP A 84 12.65 4.66 12.66
CA TRP A 84 12.58 5.08 11.27
C TRP A 84 13.92 5.67 10.83
N VAL A 85 14.42 5.23 9.67
CA VAL A 85 15.61 5.80 9.02
C VAL A 85 15.25 6.27 7.61
N ARG A 86 16.07 7.16 7.04
CA ARG A 86 15.84 7.80 5.74
C ARG A 86 17.13 7.84 4.95
N ALA A 87 17.01 7.75 3.63
CA ALA A 87 18.12 8.02 2.71
C ALA A 87 18.49 9.51 2.72
N PRO A 88 19.68 9.88 2.24
CA PRO A 88 20.09 11.28 2.07
C PRO A 88 19.13 12.10 1.21
N ASP A 89 18.64 11.53 0.10
CA ASP A 89 17.60 12.08 -0.76
C ASP A 89 16.39 11.14 -0.78
N VAL A 90 15.20 11.68 -1.02
CA VAL A 90 13.94 10.92 -0.94
C VAL A 90 13.78 10.01 -2.15
N LEU A 91 13.83 10.61 -3.34
CA LEU A 91 13.56 9.94 -4.60
C LEU A 91 14.28 10.63 -5.75
N ALA A 92 14.77 9.85 -6.70
CA ALA A 92 15.26 10.36 -7.97
C ALA A 92 14.48 9.74 -9.14
N HIS A 93 14.35 10.45 -10.25
CA HIS A 93 13.96 9.90 -11.54
C HIS A 93 15.10 10.15 -12.52
N THR A 94 15.77 9.08 -12.95
CA THR A 94 16.93 9.16 -13.87
C THR A 94 16.55 8.72 -15.27
N LEU A 95 17.00 9.49 -16.26
CA LEU A 95 16.77 9.27 -17.68
C LEU A 95 18.03 8.75 -18.38
N GLU A 96 17.88 8.06 -19.50
CA GLU A 96 18.98 7.53 -20.30
C GLU A 96 19.88 8.64 -20.91
N ASP A 97 19.38 9.87 -21.04
CA ASP A 97 20.14 11.05 -21.51
C ASP A 97 21.03 11.67 -20.40
N GLY A 98 21.02 11.08 -19.20
CA GLY A 98 21.83 11.51 -18.06
C GLY A 98 21.20 12.61 -17.21
N ARG A 99 19.98 13.07 -17.52
CA ARG A 99 19.24 14.00 -16.65
C ARG A 99 18.57 13.25 -15.50
N THR A 100 18.60 13.83 -14.31
CA THR A 100 17.97 13.26 -13.12
C THR A 100 17.19 14.33 -12.36
N ALA A 101 15.90 14.14 -12.19
CA ALA A 101 15.07 14.92 -11.29
C ALA A 101 15.13 14.32 -9.89
N VAL A 102 15.40 15.12 -8.86
CA VAL A 102 15.56 14.64 -7.48
C VAL A 102 14.56 15.33 -6.56
N LEU A 103 13.80 14.52 -5.83
CA LEU A 103 12.98 14.95 -4.70
C LEU A 103 13.85 14.89 -3.44
N ARG A 104 14.15 16.04 -2.85
CA ARG A 104 14.97 16.16 -1.66
C ARG A 104 14.12 16.38 -0.41
N HIS A 105 14.74 16.29 0.77
CA HIS A 105 14.04 16.57 2.02
C HIS A 105 13.69 18.06 2.16
N ASP A 106 14.58 18.94 1.69
CA ASP A 106 14.32 20.37 1.63
C ASP A 106 13.59 20.74 0.33
N ALA A 107 12.53 21.56 0.46
CA ALA A 107 11.70 21.95 -0.68
C ALA A 107 12.42 22.95 -1.61
N GLU A 108 13.25 23.82 -1.06
CA GLU A 108 14.05 24.77 -1.84
C GLU A 108 15.14 24.05 -2.64
N ASP A 109 15.75 23.00 -2.06
CA ASP A 109 16.73 22.18 -2.77
C ASP A 109 16.08 21.39 -3.92
N THR A 110 14.86 20.89 -3.73
CA THR A 110 14.07 20.26 -4.80
C THR A 110 13.75 21.28 -5.88
N ALA A 111 13.28 22.46 -5.49
CA ALA A 111 12.93 23.55 -6.41
C ALA A 111 14.15 24.01 -7.23
N ALA A 112 15.31 24.16 -6.60
CA ALA A 112 16.55 24.52 -7.28
C ALA A 112 16.95 23.50 -8.35
N GLY A 113 16.79 22.19 -8.06
CA GLY A 113 17.03 21.14 -9.05
C GLY A 113 16.03 21.14 -10.21
N LEU A 114 14.77 21.50 -9.97
CA LEU A 114 13.76 21.60 -11.04
C LEU A 114 13.93 22.84 -11.91
N GLU A 115 14.46 23.93 -11.37
CA GLU A 115 14.83 25.12 -12.14
C GLU A 115 15.85 24.83 -13.26
N GLU A 116 16.66 23.78 -13.12
CA GLU A 116 17.58 23.31 -14.15
C GLU A 116 16.87 22.70 -15.38
N PHE A 117 15.63 22.19 -15.19
CA PHE A 117 14.82 21.63 -16.29
C PHE A 117 14.11 22.73 -17.09
N ALA A 118 13.51 23.71 -16.43
CA ALA A 118 12.99 24.91 -17.05
C ALA A 118 12.90 26.08 -16.06
N PRO A 119 13.17 27.32 -16.49
CA PRO A 119 12.99 28.50 -15.66
C PRO A 119 11.54 28.64 -15.15
N GLY A 120 11.40 28.80 -13.84
CA GLY A 120 10.09 28.91 -13.18
C GLY A 120 9.54 27.62 -12.59
N ASP A 121 10.08 26.45 -12.93
CA ASP A 121 9.63 25.16 -12.42
C ASP A 121 9.90 25.00 -10.92
N GLY A 122 10.97 25.60 -10.42
CA GLY A 122 11.23 25.67 -8.99
C GLY A 122 10.13 26.41 -8.23
N ALA A 123 9.70 27.56 -8.70
CA ALA A 123 8.61 28.31 -8.10
C ALA A 123 7.27 27.55 -8.21
N ALA A 124 7.03 26.86 -9.30
CA ALA A 124 5.85 26.01 -9.50
C ALA A 124 5.81 24.87 -8.47
N TRP A 125 6.93 24.20 -8.21
CA TRP A 125 7.03 23.17 -7.17
C TRP A 125 6.72 23.71 -5.78
N LEU A 126 7.31 24.86 -5.40
CA LEU A 126 7.03 25.49 -4.12
C LEU A 126 5.56 25.88 -3.96
N GLY A 127 4.87 26.20 -5.06
CA GLY A 127 3.42 26.38 -5.07
C GLY A 127 2.65 25.12 -4.67
N LEU A 128 3.04 23.96 -5.18
CA LEU A 128 2.44 22.67 -4.80
C LEU A 128 2.74 22.31 -3.34
N VAL A 129 3.93 22.61 -2.85
CA VAL A 129 4.32 22.41 -1.44
C VAL A 129 3.51 23.31 -0.51
N ALA A 130 3.33 24.59 -0.86
CA ALA A 130 2.51 25.52 -0.07
C ALA A 130 1.04 25.05 0.02
N GLU A 131 0.49 24.54 -1.07
CA GLU A 131 -0.86 23.96 -1.06
C GLU A 131 -0.93 22.71 -0.16
N TRP A 132 0.09 21.85 -0.19
CA TRP A 132 0.19 20.70 0.71
C TRP A 132 0.22 21.17 2.18
N GLN A 133 1.08 22.10 2.55
CA GLN A 133 1.17 22.61 3.92
C GLN A 133 -0.17 23.15 4.42
N ARG A 134 -0.94 23.78 3.52
CA ARG A 134 -2.28 24.29 3.82
C ARG A 134 -3.31 23.18 4.08
N LEU A 135 -3.23 22.08 3.34
CA LEU A 135 -4.27 21.04 3.30
C LEU A 135 -3.91 19.74 4.03
N ARG A 136 -2.64 19.52 4.35
CA ARG A 136 -2.09 18.29 4.90
C ARG A 136 -2.96 17.65 5.99
N ASP A 137 -3.11 18.32 7.11
CA ASP A 137 -3.78 17.76 8.28
C ASP A 137 -5.27 17.43 8.02
N PRO A 138 -6.10 18.35 7.49
CA PRO A 138 -7.49 18.01 7.22
C PRO A 138 -7.67 16.97 6.11
N LEU A 139 -6.73 16.88 5.16
CA LEU A 139 -6.76 15.87 4.10
C LEU A 139 -6.42 14.49 4.65
N LEU A 140 -5.33 14.37 5.43
CA LEU A 140 -4.95 13.11 6.07
C LEU A 140 -6.00 12.64 7.09
N ASP A 141 -6.56 13.56 7.88
CA ASP A 141 -7.68 13.26 8.77
C ASP A 141 -8.90 12.69 8.00
N ALA A 142 -9.22 13.27 6.85
CA ALA A 142 -10.33 12.80 6.03
C ALA A 142 -10.03 11.44 5.41
N LEU A 143 -8.80 11.25 4.93
CA LEU A 143 -8.35 10.00 4.31
C LEU A 143 -8.40 8.82 5.29
N PHE A 144 -7.89 9.01 6.52
CA PHE A 144 -7.74 7.93 7.50
C PHE A 144 -8.94 7.72 8.43
N THR A 145 -10.02 8.50 8.26
CA THR A 145 -11.27 8.34 9.03
C THR A 145 -12.24 7.40 8.29
N PRO A 146 -13.06 6.59 9.02
CA PRO A 146 -14.09 5.76 8.40
C PRO A 146 -15.01 6.56 7.47
N PHE A 147 -15.22 6.06 6.26
CA PHE A 147 -16.09 6.71 5.28
C PHE A 147 -17.57 6.69 5.70
N PRO A 148 -18.37 7.76 5.46
CA PRO A 148 -17.94 9.09 5.03
C PRO A 148 -17.30 9.90 6.18
N PRO A 149 -16.19 10.61 5.91
CA PRO A 149 -15.47 11.39 6.91
C PRO A 149 -16.16 12.72 7.22
N LEU A 150 -17.36 12.70 7.81
CA LEU A 150 -18.24 13.87 7.93
C LEU A 150 -17.57 15.07 8.63
N ARG A 151 -16.94 14.84 9.79
CA ARG A 151 -16.29 15.92 10.57
C ARG A 151 -14.98 16.39 9.92
N PRO A 152 -14.05 15.50 9.53
CA PRO A 152 -12.84 15.89 8.81
C PRO A 152 -13.16 16.54 7.46
N GLY A 153 -14.11 15.99 6.70
CA GLY A 153 -14.55 16.56 5.42
C GLY A 153 -15.14 17.96 5.58
N ALA A 154 -15.97 18.20 6.60
CA ALA A 154 -16.49 19.53 6.89
C ALA A 154 -15.39 20.54 7.31
N ARG A 155 -14.34 20.08 8.03
CA ARG A 155 -13.16 20.92 8.35
C ARG A 155 -12.37 21.25 7.08
N LEU A 156 -12.14 20.25 6.23
CA LEU A 156 -11.46 20.41 4.94
C LEU A 156 -12.20 21.43 4.07
N LEU A 157 -13.49 21.26 3.86
CA LEU A 157 -14.32 22.17 3.05
C LEU A 157 -14.33 23.62 3.60
N ARG A 158 -14.39 23.78 4.93
CA ARG A 158 -14.29 25.12 5.53
C ARG A 158 -12.94 25.78 5.29
N ARG A 159 -11.84 25.01 5.36
CA ARG A 159 -10.49 25.52 5.11
C ARG A 159 -10.25 25.86 3.64
N LEU A 160 -10.82 25.09 2.73
CA LEU A 160 -10.74 25.29 1.30
C LEU A 160 -11.55 26.50 0.81
N GLY A 161 -12.72 26.75 1.40
CA GLY A 161 -13.72 27.64 0.83
C GLY A 161 -14.25 27.11 -0.50
N THR A 162 -15.09 27.88 -1.19
CA THR A 162 -15.70 27.43 -2.45
C THR A 162 -14.68 27.21 -3.55
N ARG A 163 -13.74 28.15 -3.72
CA ARG A 163 -12.70 28.07 -4.77
C ARG A 163 -11.79 26.86 -4.56
N GLY A 164 -11.21 26.72 -3.36
CA GLY A 164 -10.31 25.61 -3.09
C GLY A 164 -11.02 24.25 -3.13
N ALA A 165 -12.32 24.16 -2.79
CA ALA A 165 -13.09 22.94 -2.95
C ALA A 165 -13.26 22.55 -4.42
N LEU A 166 -13.45 23.52 -5.32
CA LEU A 166 -13.47 23.27 -6.77
C LEU A 166 -12.10 22.84 -7.28
N ASP A 167 -11.03 23.50 -6.84
CA ASP A 167 -9.65 23.19 -7.26
C ASP A 167 -9.24 21.79 -6.77
N LEU A 168 -9.53 21.40 -5.51
CA LEU A 168 -9.28 20.05 -5.00
C LEU A 168 -10.13 18.99 -5.74
N THR A 169 -11.40 19.30 -6.04
CA THR A 169 -12.27 18.41 -6.82
C THR A 169 -11.70 18.20 -8.22
N ARG A 170 -11.24 19.29 -8.87
CA ARG A 170 -10.61 19.21 -10.17
C ARG A 170 -9.31 18.39 -10.13
N LEU A 171 -8.45 18.60 -9.14
CA LEU A 171 -7.25 17.78 -8.91
C LEU A 171 -7.63 16.31 -8.77
N GLY A 172 -8.66 16.00 -7.98
CA GLY A 172 -9.16 14.63 -7.78
C GLY A 172 -9.76 13.98 -9.02
N LEU A 173 -10.08 14.73 -10.06
CA LEU A 173 -10.59 14.24 -11.34
C LEU A 173 -9.57 14.31 -12.48
N SER A 174 -8.49 15.08 -12.30
CA SER A 174 -7.46 15.27 -13.30
C SER A 174 -6.50 14.08 -13.39
N SER A 175 -5.89 13.93 -14.56
CA SER A 175 -4.74 13.05 -14.74
C SER A 175 -3.44 13.75 -14.32
N VAL A 176 -2.44 12.96 -13.89
CA VAL A 176 -1.13 13.51 -13.48
C VAL A 176 -0.39 14.13 -14.67
N ARG A 177 -0.55 13.57 -15.87
CA ARG A 177 -0.02 14.16 -17.11
C ARG A 177 -0.58 15.56 -17.34
N ARG A 178 -1.90 15.74 -17.16
CA ARG A 178 -2.53 17.06 -17.29
C ARG A 178 -2.05 18.04 -16.23
N LEU A 179 -1.91 17.58 -14.99
CA LEU A 179 -1.35 18.41 -13.90
C LEU A 179 0.06 18.88 -14.25
N GLY A 180 0.92 17.96 -14.72
CA GLY A 180 2.29 18.30 -15.13
C GLY A 180 2.31 19.39 -16.20
N GLN A 181 1.52 19.23 -17.26
CA GLN A 181 1.41 20.20 -18.37
C GLN A 181 0.86 21.58 -17.97
N GLU A 182 0.08 21.67 -16.89
CA GLU A 182 -0.50 22.95 -16.42
C GLU A 182 0.42 23.69 -15.47
N VAL A 183 1.32 22.99 -14.81
CA VAL A 183 2.11 23.52 -13.69
C VAL A 183 3.56 23.77 -14.09
N PHE A 184 4.13 22.95 -14.99
CA PHE A 184 5.55 22.97 -15.33
C PHE A 184 5.77 23.18 -16.82
N ASP A 185 6.88 23.84 -17.15
CA ASP A 185 7.35 24.03 -18.53
C ASP A 185 8.39 22.97 -18.92
N GLY A 186 9.11 22.38 -17.95
CA GLY A 186 10.07 21.30 -18.15
C GLY A 186 9.58 19.94 -17.66
N ASP A 187 10.40 18.90 -17.88
CA ASP A 187 10.02 17.51 -17.58
C ASP A 187 10.24 17.11 -16.12
N GLY A 188 11.09 17.80 -15.36
CA GLY A 188 11.54 17.37 -14.03
C GLY A 188 10.40 17.20 -13.02
N GLY A 189 9.54 18.21 -12.87
CA GLY A 189 8.37 18.16 -12.00
C GLY A 189 7.36 17.09 -12.41
N PRO A 190 6.94 17.06 -13.71
CA PRO A 190 6.10 16.00 -14.26
C PRO A 190 6.63 14.57 -14.03
N LEU A 191 7.95 14.33 -14.20
CA LEU A 191 8.57 13.03 -13.93
C LEU A 191 8.40 12.61 -12.46
N LEU A 192 8.69 13.50 -11.51
CA LEU A 192 8.50 13.25 -10.09
C LEU A 192 7.04 12.93 -9.75
N LEU A 193 6.08 13.72 -10.27
CA LEU A 193 4.67 13.50 -10.01
C LEU A 193 4.14 12.21 -10.64
N THR A 194 4.52 11.93 -11.90
CA THR A 194 4.03 10.76 -12.65
C THR A 194 4.57 9.46 -12.05
N GLY A 195 5.88 9.40 -11.74
CA GLY A 195 6.46 8.25 -11.08
C GLY A 195 5.77 7.96 -9.73
N ASN A 196 5.45 9.01 -8.95
CA ASN A 196 4.70 8.86 -7.71
C ASN A 196 3.25 8.38 -7.92
N ALA A 197 2.57 8.76 -9.01
CA ALA A 197 1.23 8.26 -9.32
C ALA A 197 1.24 6.74 -9.61
N LEU A 198 2.31 6.25 -10.24
CA LEU A 198 2.47 4.83 -10.55
C LEU A 198 2.75 3.95 -9.32
N HIS A 199 3.14 4.50 -8.18
CA HIS A 199 3.12 3.75 -6.91
C HIS A 199 1.71 3.30 -6.49
N SER A 200 0.67 3.92 -7.06
CA SER A 200 -0.73 3.53 -6.87
C SER A 200 -1.30 2.79 -8.09
N ASP A 201 -0.46 2.35 -9.01
CA ASP A 201 -0.80 1.63 -10.25
C ASP A 201 -1.75 2.42 -11.18
N LEU A 202 -1.77 3.75 -11.04
CA LEU A 202 -2.60 4.62 -11.88
C LEU A 202 -1.84 5.06 -13.12
N SER A 203 -2.44 4.80 -14.29
CA SER A 203 -1.94 5.33 -15.57
C SER A 203 -1.77 6.85 -15.52
N PRO A 204 -0.77 7.42 -16.22
CA PRO A 204 -0.58 8.87 -16.32
C PRO A 204 -1.83 9.65 -16.77
N ASP A 205 -2.68 9.03 -17.59
CA ASP A 205 -3.91 9.62 -18.11
C ASP A 205 -5.17 9.21 -17.32
N ALA A 206 -5.04 8.39 -16.27
CA ALA A 206 -6.18 7.99 -15.45
C ALA A 206 -6.74 9.18 -14.65
N ALA A 207 -8.06 9.28 -14.59
CA ALA A 207 -8.72 10.22 -13.69
C ALA A 207 -8.32 9.93 -12.24
N GLY A 208 -7.92 10.97 -11.51
CA GLY A 208 -7.46 10.88 -10.12
C GLY A 208 -5.96 10.66 -9.96
N SER A 209 -5.22 10.27 -11.00
CA SER A 209 -3.77 10.08 -10.90
C SER A 209 -3.04 11.35 -10.45
N ALA A 210 -3.55 12.55 -10.78
CA ALA A 210 -3.02 13.82 -10.31
C ALA A 210 -3.04 13.92 -8.78
N LEU A 211 -4.15 13.53 -8.14
CA LEU A 211 -4.26 13.57 -6.68
C LEU A 211 -3.29 12.59 -6.01
N PHE A 212 -3.17 11.36 -6.53
CA PHE A 212 -2.27 10.36 -5.97
C PHE A 212 -0.80 10.74 -6.18
N GLY A 213 -0.43 11.20 -7.39
CA GLY A 213 0.93 11.66 -7.68
C GLY A 213 1.33 12.85 -6.83
N TRP A 214 0.47 13.87 -6.72
CA TRP A 214 0.68 15.01 -5.84
C TRP A 214 0.76 14.61 -4.36
N LEU A 215 -0.19 13.79 -3.86
CA LEU A 215 -0.21 13.36 -2.47
C LEU A 215 1.09 12.65 -2.09
N LEU A 216 1.54 11.69 -2.91
CA LEU A 216 2.71 10.89 -2.57
C LEU A 216 4.02 11.69 -2.72
N ALA A 217 4.13 12.54 -3.75
CA ALA A 217 5.26 13.46 -3.89
C ALA A 217 5.35 14.44 -2.72
N MET A 218 4.20 14.99 -2.28
CA MET A 218 4.17 15.90 -1.13
C MET A 218 4.42 15.20 0.21
N LEU A 219 4.02 13.94 0.37
CA LEU A 219 4.44 13.12 1.51
C LEU A 219 5.95 12.89 1.49
N GLY A 220 6.54 12.65 0.33
CA GLY A 220 7.99 12.59 0.16
C GLY A 220 8.68 13.88 0.62
N GLN A 221 8.14 15.02 0.24
CA GLN A 221 8.66 16.34 0.62
C GLN A 221 8.50 16.63 2.13
N ASP A 222 7.45 16.11 2.77
CA ASP A 222 7.09 16.38 4.17
C ASP A 222 7.77 15.41 5.15
N VAL A 223 7.58 14.11 4.95
CA VAL A 223 8.06 13.07 5.87
C VAL A 223 9.20 12.22 5.29
N GLY A 224 9.49 12.40 4.01
CA GLY A 224 10.40 11.54 3.26
C GLY A 224 9.78 10.17 2.94
N PHE A 225 10.62 9.26 2.47
CA PHE A 225 10.29 7.86 2.29
C PHE A 225 11.06 7.01 3.32
N PRO A 226 10.65 7.04 4.61
CA PRO A 226 11.37 6.31 5.65
C PRO A 226 11.18 4.82 5.53
N VAL A 227 12.18 4.07 6.04
CA VAL A 227 12.13 2.63 6.20
C VAL A 227 12.32 2.25 7.68
N PRO A 228 11.78 1.12 8.15
CA PRO A 228 12.13 0.58 9.45
C PRO A 228 13.59 0.14 9.46
N GLN A 229 14.36 0.56 10.46
CA GLN A 229 15.74 0.13 10.65
C GLN A 229 15.82 -1.40 10.79
N GLY A 230 16.72 -2.04 10.07
CA GLY A 230 16.87 -3.49 10.04
C GLY A 230 15.89 -4.23 9.13
N GLY A 231 14.87 -3.54 8.55
CA GLY A 231 13.95 -4.13 7.59
C GLY A 231 12.47 -3.87 7.88
N ALA A 232 11.65 -4.05 6.86
CA ALA A 232 10.19 -3.94 6.94
C ALA A 232 9.60 -4.76 8.10
N GLY A 233 10.14 -5.95 8.34
CA GLY A 233 9.72 -6.84 9.43
C GLY A 233 9.78 -6.21 10.83
N ALA A 234 10.62 -5.19 11.04
CA ALA A 234 10.69 -4.46 12.31
C ALA A 234 9.37 -3.72 12.61
N LEU A 235 8.67 -3.20 11.59
CA LEU A 235 7.34 -2.60 11.77
C LEU A 235 6.31 -3.64 12.22
N ALA A 236 6.29 -4.80 11.58
CA ALA A 236 5.38 -5.89 11.95
C ALA A 236 5.66 -6.41 13.37
N SER A 237 6.95 -6.57 13.70
CA SER A 237 7.39 -7.00 15.03
C SER A 237 7.00 -6.00 16.13
N ALA A 238 7.15 -4.70 15.88
CA ALA A 238 6.76 -3.66 16.82
C ALA A 238 5.24 -3.62 17.03
N LEU A 239 4.45 -3.77 15.97
CA LEU A 239 2.98 -3.86 16.03
C LEU A 239 2.53 -5.09 16.83
N ARG A 240 3.17 -6.25 16.61
CA ARG A 240 2.90 -7.48 17.36
C ARG A 240 3.26 -7.31 18.82
N SER A 241 4.49 -6.89 19.15
CA SER A 241 4.96 -6.68 20.52
C SER A 241 4.01 -5.77 21.31
N ARG A 242 3.55 -4.69 20.68
CA ARG A 242 2.59 -3.78 21.29
C ARG A 242 1.23 -4.45 21.54
N ALA A 243 0.72 -5.21 20.58
CA ALA A 243 -0.55 -5.92 20.74
C ALA A 243 -0.46 -6.98 21.85
N GLU A 244 0.65 -7.74 21.93
CA GLU A 244 0.90 -8.70 23.00
C GLU A 244 0.95 -8.02 24.38
N SER A 245 1.54 -6.83 24.47
CA SER A 245 1.54 -6.04 25.72
C SER A 245 0.14 -5.58 26.15
N ALA A 246 -0.80 -5.48 25.21
CA ALA A 246 -2.22 -5.23 25.47
C ALA A 246 -3.05 -6.52 25.67
N GLY A 247 -2.39 -7.68 25.81
CA GLY A 247 -3.05 -8.97 26.08
C GLY A 247 -3.58 -9.71 24.86
N VAL A 248 -3.28 -9.26 23.65
CA VAL A 248 -3.67 -9.93 22.39
C VAL A 248 -2.90 -11.24 22.23
N GLN A 249 -3.59 -12.30 21.85
CA GLN A 249 -3.02 -13.61 21.59
C GLN A 249 -2.83 -13.83 20.08
N PHE A 250 -1.76 -14.52 19.70
CA PHE A 250 -1.44 -14.86 18.32
C PHE A 250 -1.31 -16.38 18.15
N ARG A 251 -1.81 -16.89 17.02
CA ARG A 251 -1.53 -18.24 16.53
C ARG A 251 -1.13 -18.12 15.05
N THR A 252 0.11 -18.45 14.76
CA THR A 252 0.69 -18.53 13.41
C THR A 252 0.65 -19.96 12.90
N GLY A 253 0.81 -20.18 11.60
CA GLY A 253 0.68 -21.48 10.95
C GLY A 253 -0.76 -22.01 10.96
N VAL A 254 -1.78 -21.14 11.14
CA VAL A 254 -3.18 -21.55 11.29
C VAL A 254 -4.07 -20.81 10.28
N GLU A 255 -4.32 -21.45 9.14
CA GLU A 255 -5.20 -20.91 8.11
C GLU A 255 -6.68 -20.98 8.53
N VAL A 256 -7.39 -19.85 8.44
CA VAL A 256 -8.84 -19.80 8.55
C VAL A 256 -9.47 -20.17 7.22
N THR A 257 -10.34 -21.18 7.22
CA THR A 257 -11.01 -21.69 6.03
C THR A 257 -12.46 -21.27 5.90
N SER A 258 -13.11 -20.86 7.01
CA SER A 258 -14.47 -20.31 6.92
C SER A 258 -14.84 -19.43 8.12
N VAL A 259 -15.71 -18.45 7.87
CA VAL A 259 -16.41 -17.66 8.89
C VAL A 259 -17.77 -18.31 9.18
N GLN A 260 -18.03 -18.61 10.44
CA GLN A 260 -19.28 -19.22 10.86
C GLN A 260 -20.38 -18.16 10.99
N ILE A 261 -21.37 -18.22 10.10
CA ILE A 261 -22.54 -17.32 10.09
C ILE A 261 -23.76 -18.04 10.62
N VAL A 262 -24.36 -17.53 11.70
CA VAL A 262 -25.60 -18.05 12.27
C VAL A 262 -26.63 -16.90 12.41
N GLY A 263 -27.78 -17.04 11.80
CA GLY A 263 -28.82 -16.00 11.84
C GLY A 263 -28.38 -14.65 11.27
N GLY A 264 -27.50 -14.65 10.25
CA GLY A 264 -26.94 -13.43 9.64
C GLY A 264 -25.87 -12.73 10.50
N ARG A 265 -25.29 -13.43 11.47
CA ARG A 265 -24.24 -12.93 12.35
C ARG A 265 -23.01 -13.84 12.31
N ALA A 266 -21.81 -13.27 12.27
CA ALA A 266 -20.57 -13.99 12.51
C ALA A 266 -20.47 -14.36 14.00
N VAL A 267 -20.24 -15.65 14.26
CA VAL A 267 -20.16 -16.23 15.62
C VAL A 267 -18.82 -16.91 15.89
N GLY A 268 -17.93 -16.97 14.90
CA GLY A 268 -16.62 -17.57 15.01
C GLY A 268 -16.04 -17.92 13.65
N VAL A 269 -14.96 -18.69 13.69
CA VAL A 269 -14.23 -19.17 12.51
C VAL A 269 -13.90 -20.65 12.64
N ARG A 270 -13.60 -21.30 11.51
CA ARG A 270 -13.04 -22.65 11.43
C ARG A 270 -11.70 -22.59 10.71
N CYS A 271 -10.73 -23.35 11.21
CA CYS A 271 -9.38 -23.43 10.66
C CYS A 271 -9.17 -24.72 9.87
N ALA A 272 -8.12 -24.76 9.05
CA ALA A 272 -7.73 -25.89 8.21
C ALA A 272 -7.38 -27.14 9.03
N ASP A 273 -6.82 -26.98 10.24
CA ASP A 273 -6.51 -28.06 11.18
C ASP A 273 -7.75 -28.68 11.87
N GLY A 274 -8.96 -28.22 11.47
CA GLY A 274 -10.23 -28.66 12.03
C GLY A 274 -10.62 -27.94 13.33
N THR A 275 -9.78 -27.08 13.89
CA THR A 275 -10.13 -26.31 15.08
C THR A 275 -11.19 -25.26 14.75
N ALA A 276 -11.98 -24.89 15.77
CA ALA A 276 -12.95 -23.82 15.66
C ALA A 276 -12.72 -22.83 16.80
N VAL A 277 -12.89 -21.53 16.52
CA VAL A 277 -12.82 -20.46 17.53
C VAL A 277 -14.14 -19.71 17.49
N ARG A 278 -14.79 -19.59 18.65
CA ARG A 278 -16.03 -18.79 18.77
C ARG A 278 -15.70 -17.38 19.21
N CYS A 279 -16.45 -16.40 18.70
CA CYS A 279 -16.34 -15.02 19.18
C CYS A 279 -17.67 -14.51 19.73
N ARG A 280 -17.56 -13.71 20.81
CA ARG A 280 -18.72 -13.07 21.43
C ARG A 280 -19.19 -11.84 20.67
N ARG A 281 -18.26 -11.09 20.06
CA ARG A 281 -18.51 -9.74 19.54
C ARG A 281 -18.23 -9.59 18.05
N ALA A 282 -17.02 -9.94 17.56
CA ALA A 282 -16.62 -9.61 16.19
C ALA A 282 -15.65 -10.61 15.57
N VAL A 283 -15.69 -10.69 14.23
CA VAL A 283 -14.61 -11.20 13.35
C VAL A 283 -14.17 -10.04 12.49
N LEU A 284 -12.88 -9.72 12.50
CA LEU A 284 -12.25 -8.75 11.62
C LEU A 284 -11.34 -9.48 10.64
N ALA A 285 -11.50 -9.23 9.34
CA ALA A 285 -10.81 -9.98 8.30
C ALA A 285 -9.81 -9.07 7.55
N ASP A 286 -8.51 -9.28 7.79
CA ASP A 286 -7.41 -8.69 7.02
C ASP A 286 -7.06 -9.60 5.84
N VAL A 287 -8.07 -9.89 5.03
CA VAL A 287 -7.96 -10.63 3.76
C VAL A 287 -8.64 -9.86 2.65
N SER A 288 -8.31 -10.17 1.39
CA SER A 288 -8.93 -9.50 0.25
C SER A 288 -10.46 -9.67 0.26
N ALA A 289 -11.19 -8.71 -0.31
CA ALA A 289 -12.65 -8.77 -0.35
C ALA A 289 -13.17 -10.03 -1.06
N PRO A 290 -12.65 -10.45 -2.23
CA PRO A 290 -13.03 -11.72 -2.83
C PRO A 290 -12.78 -12.91 -1.90
N ARG A 291 -11.62 -12.99 -1.24
CA ARG A 291 -11.32 -14.05 -0.27
C ARG A 291 -12.31 -14.08 0.89
N LEU A 292 -12.62 -12.91 1.46
CA LEU A 292 -13.59 -12.82 2.56
C LEU A 292 -14.98 -13.31 2.14
N TYR A 293 -15.48 -12.75 1.05
CA TYR A 293 -16.89 -12.95 0.70
C TYR A 293 -17.11 -14.29 -0.03
N SER A 294 -16.31 -14.59 -1.05
CA SER A 294 -16.53 -15.78 -1.88
C SER A 294 -16.06 -17.06 -1.20
N ASP A 295 -14.90 -17.03 -0.52
CA ASP A 295 -14.30 -18.23 0.06
C ASP A 295 -14.69 -18.41 1.53
N LEU A 296 -14.39 -17.42 2.40
CA LEU A 296 -14.55 -17.60 3.84
C LEU A 296 -16.02 -17.55 4.30
N VAL A 297 -16.84 -16.72 3.69
CA VAL A 297 -18.29 -16.66 3.94
C VAL A 297 -19.03 -17.66 3.05
N GLY A 298 -18.59 -17.81 1.82
CA GLY A 298 -19.15 -18.70 0.80
C GLY A 298 -20.23 -18.02 -0.04
N GLU A 299 -20.13 -18.16 -1.36
CA GLU A 299 -20.99 -17.48 -2.34
C GLU A 299 -22.50 -17.67 -2.11
N LYS A 300 -22.90 -18.87 -1.63
CA LYS A 300 -24.33 -19.20 -1.36
C LYS A 300 -24.96 -18.33 -0.27
N ALA A 301 -24.14 -17.78 0.65
CA ALA A 301 -24.62 -16.93 1.73
C ALA A 301 -24.70 -15.45 1.31
N LEU A 302 -24.08 -15.08 0.18
CA LEU A 302 -24.02 -13.69 -0.28
C LEU A 302 -25.35 -13.22 -0.89
N PRO A 303 -25.73 -11.93 -0.68
CA PRO A 303 -26.74 -11.30 -1.51
C PRO A 303 -26.36 -11.38 -2.99
N ASN A 304 -27.33 -11.67 -3.87
CA ASN A 304 -27.09 -11.85 -5.30
C ASN A 304 -26.36 -10.66 -5.96
N ARG A 305 -26.69 -9.44 -5.54
CA ARG A 305 -26.01 -8.25 -6.06
C ARG A 305 -24.56 -8.21 -5.66
N LEU A 306 -24.24 -8.44 -4.38
CA LEU A 306 -22.85 -8.44 -3.91
C LEU A 306 -22.01 -9.48 -4.64
N ARG A 307 -22.51 -10.71 -4.81
CA ARG A 307 -21.81 -11.75 -5.58
C ARG A 307 -21.51 -11.26 -6.99
N ARG A 308 -22.53 -10.77 -7.72
CA ARG A 308 -22.35 -10.24 -9.07
C ARG A 308 -21.37 -9.06 -9.13
N ASP A 309 -21.42 -8.15 -8.15
CA ASP A 309 -20.55 -6.98 -8.11
C ASP A 309 -19.09 -7.37 -7.82
N LEU A 310 -18.85 -8.38 -6.98
CA LEU A 310 -17.50 -8.97 -6.80
C LEU A 310 -16.98 -9.63 -8.07
N GLU A 311 -17.83 -10.37 -8.79
CA GLU A 311 -17.44 -11.06 -10.03
C GLU A 311 -17.18 -10.09 -11.19
N ARG A 312 -17.91 -8.96 -11.28
CA ARG A 312 -17.94 -8.10 -12.47
C ARG A 312 -17.35 -6.71 -12.28
N CYS A 313 -17.40 -6.17 -11.06
CA CYS A 313 -16.99 -4.80 -10.77
C CYS A 313 -15.68 -4.72 -9.98
N PHE A 314 -15.31 -5.78 -9.24
CA PHE A 314 -14.05 -5.81 -8.53
C PHE A 314 -12.90 -6.01 -9.51
N GLN A 315 -11.97 -5.08 -9.51
CA GLN A 315 -10.80 -5.08 -10.38
C GLN A 315 -9.53 -5.16 -9.54
N TRP A 316 -8.60 -5.99 -9.99
CA TRP A 316 -7.23 -6.03 -9.50
C TRP A 316 -6.36 -5.06 -10.29
N ASP A 317 -5.30 -4.58 -9.66
CA ASP A 317 -4.22 -3.87 -10.36
C ASP A 317 -3.37 -4.83 -11.20
N PRO A 318 -2.48 -4.33 -12.07
CA PRO A 318 -1.50 -5.16 -12.76
C PRO A 318 -0.71 -6.06 -11.80
N SER A 319 -0.22 -7.18 -12.32
CA SER A 319 0.68 -8.07 -11.57
C SER A 319 2.05 -7.43 -11.38
N THR A 320 2.76 -7.84 -10.34
CA THR A 320 4.11 -7.34 -10.02
C THR A 320 5.15 -8.44 -10.21
N ILE A 321 6.27 -8.11 -10.86
CA ILE A 321 7.51 -8.89 -10.82
C ILE A 321 8.52 -8.07 -10.00
N LYS A 322 9.14 -8.71 -9.01
CA LYS A 322 10.14 -8.08 -8.14
C LYS A 322 11.47 -8.80 -8.23
N LEU A 323 12.54 -8.03 -8.36
CA LEU A 323 13.92 -8.49 -8.28
C LEU A 323 14.58 -7.94 -7.03
N ASN A 324 15.40 -8.75 -6.40
CA ASN A 324 16.20 -8.37 -5.26
C ASN A 324 17.65 -8.76 -5.55
N TRP A 325 18.59 -7.86 -5.31
CA TRP A 325 20.02 -8.07 -5.58
C TRP A 325 20.87 -7.82 -4.34
N ALA A 326 21.91 -8.63 -4.19
CA ALA A 326 23.09 -8.31 -3.40
C ALA A 326 24.16 -7.78 -4.35
N LEU A 327 24.67 -6.58 -4.12
CA LEU A 327 25.69 -5.94 -4.94
C LEU A 327 27.00 -5.82 -4.14
N ASP A 328 28.15 -6.04 -4.80
CA ASP A 328 29.47 -5.95 -4.18
C ASP A 328 29.94 -4.50 -3.93
N ARG A 329 29.16 -3.52 -4.41
CA ARG A 329 29.41 -2.07 -4.30
C ARG A 329 28.09 -1.29 -4.41
N PRO A 330 28.08 0.02 -4.10
CA PRO A 330 26.94 0.90 -4.42
C PRO A 330 26.62 0.88 -5.92
N VAL A 331 25.35 1.17 -6.27
CA VAL A 331 24.89 1.23 -7.66
C VAL A 331 25.70 2.28 -8.44
N PRO A 332 26.32 1.92 -9.58
CA PRO A 332 27.19 2.83 -10.33
C PRO A 332 26.38 3.77 -11.24
N TRP A 333 25.53 4.60 -10.66
CA TRP A 333 24.69 5.54 -11.41
C TRP A 333 25.51 6.44 -12.33
N GLN A 334 25.03 6.63 -13.56
CA GLN A 334 25.63 7.51 -14.54
C GLN A 334 25.58 8.99 -14.08
N ASP A 335 24.45 9.38 -13.49
CA ASP A 335 24.31 10.67 -12.81
C ASP A 335 24.44 10.47 -11.28
N PRO A 336 25.48 11.05 -10.65
CA PRO A 336 25.72 10.91 -9.22
C PRO A 336 24.60 11.44 -8.34
N ARG A 337 23.67 12.27 -8.88
CA ARG A 337 22.50 12.77 -8.15
C ARG A 337 21.55 11.65 -7.74
N ALA A 338 21.52 10.51 -8.43
CA ALA A 338 20.72 9.36 -8.04
C ALA A 338 21.29 8.57 -6.86
N ALA A 339 22.58 8.73 -6.55
CA ALA A 339 23.30 7.90 -5.57
C ALA A 339 22.78 8.09 -4.12
N GLY A 340 22.28 9.28 -3.79
CA GLY A 340 21.72 9.58 -2.46
C GLY A 340 20.24 9.21 -2.28
N ALA A 341 19.53 8.86 -3.34
CA ALA A 341 18.10 8.62 -3.30
C ALA A 341 17.78 7.21 -2.78
N GLY A 342 16.88 7.11 -1.80
CA GLY A 342 16.41 5.82 -1.33
C GLY A 342 15.60 5.08 -2.39
N THR A 343 14.75 5.80 -3.11
CA THR A 343 13.97 5.28 -4.25
C THR A 343 14.48 5.92 -5.55
N VAL A 344 14.63 5.12 -6.60
CA VAL A 344 14.97 5.61 -7.94
C VAL A 344 13.95 5.10 -8.95
N HIS A 345 13.32 6.01 -9.67
CA HIS A 345 12.50 5.70 -10.83
C HIS A 345 13.36 5.70 -12.08
N LEU A 346 13.15 4.74 -12.96
CA LEU A 346 13.93 4.62 -14.18
C LEU A 346 13.22 3.81 -15.27
N GLY A 347 13.82 3.75 -16.44
CA GLY A 347 13.41 2.91 -17.57
C GLY A 347 12.53 3.61 -18.59
N VAL A 348 11.88 4.73 -18.23
CA VAL A 348 10.99 5.48 -19.12
C VAL A 348 11.04 6.98 -18.85
N ASP A 349 10.77 7.78 -19.88
CA ASP A 349 10.47 9.20 -19.83
C ASP A 349 8.93 9.45 -19.74
N LEU A 350 8.48 10.69 -19.91
CA LEU A 350 7.06 11.06 -19.81
C LEU A 350 6.16 10.35 -20.82
N ASP A 351 6.60 10.19 -22.05
CA ASP A 351 5.84 9.47 -23.09
C ASP A 351 5.94 7.96 -22.86
N GLY A 352 7.10 7.47 -22.44
CA GLY A 352 7.31 6.07 -22.07
C GLY A 352 6.43 5.59 -20.93
N PHE A 353 6.06 6.47 -19.97
CA PHE A 353 5.04 6.14 -18.97
C PHE A 353 3.67 5.83 -19.61
N VAL A 354 3.29 6.56 -20.65
CA VAL A 354 2.02 6.34 -21.36
C VAL A 354 2.06 5.03 -22.12
N ASP A 355 3.15 4.76 -22.83
CA ASP A 355 3.35 3.51 -23.59
C ASP A 355 3.32 2.31 -22.64
N PHE A 356 4.04 2.39 -21.51
CA PHE A 356 4.03 1.38 -20.46
C PHE A 356 2.61 1.08 -19.94
N ALA A 357 1.85 2.12 -19.59
CA ALA A 357 0.48 1.99 -19.11
C ALA A 357 -0.49 1.46 -20.20
N ALA A 358 -0.30 1.86 -21.46
CA ALA A 358 -1.07 1.37 -22.59
C ALA A 358 -0.83 -0.12 -22.82
N ASP A 359 0.41 -0.58 -22.75
CA ASP A 359 0.76 -2.00 -22.86
C ASP A 359 0.09 -2.83 -21.77
N LEU A 360 0.14 -2.39 -20.52
CA LEU A 360 -0.57 -3.06 -19.42
C LEU A 360 -2.08 -3.11 -19.66
N THR A 361 -2.67 -1.99 -20.10
CA THR A 361 -4.11 -1.88 -20.35
C THR A 361 -4.62 -2.84 -21.43
N VAL A 362 -3.85 -3.04 -22.51
CA VAL A 362 -4.22 -3.96 -23.59
C VAL A 362 -3.67 -5.38 -23.37
N GLY A 363 -3.06 -5.63 -22.22
CA GLY A 363 -2.54 -6.95 -21.85
C GLY A 363 -1.26 -7.31 -22.61
N ARG A 364 -0.46 -6.38 -23.11
CA ARG A 364 0.86 -6.63 -23.68
C ARG A 364 1.94 -6.54 -22.59
N THR A 365 3.00 -7.31 -22.75
CA THR A 365 4.20 -7.16 -21.93
C THR A 365 4.94 -5.89 -22.37
N PRO A 366 5.20 -4.93 -21.46
CA PRO A 366 5.95 -3.74 -21.81
C PRO A 366 7.34 -4.05 -22.37
N ALA A 367 7.70 -3.44 -23.50
CA ALA A 367 9.03 -3.55 -24.08
C ALA A 367 10.07 -2.76 -23.26
N HIS A 368 9.65 -1.61 -22.75
CA HIS A 368 10.43 -0.74 -21.87
C HIS A 368 9.73 -0.65 -20.52
N PRO A 369 10.14 -1.47 -19.52
CA PRO A 369 9.49 -1.46 -18.23
C PRO A 369 9.86 -0.21 -17.44
N PHE A 370 8.85 0.46 -16.86
CA PHE A 370 9.06 1.39 -15.77
C PHE A 370 9.47 0.63 -14.52
N LEU A 371 10.56 1.02 -13.88
CA LEU A 371 11.06 0.41 -12.66
C LEU A 371 10.99 1.37 -11.48
N LEU A 372 10.47 0.84 -10.36
CA LEU A 372 10.71 1.41 -9.05
C LEU A 372 11.87 0.63 -8.43
N PHE A 373 12.97 1.33 -8.18
CA PHE A 373 14.19 0.77 -7.65
C PHE A 373 14.44 1.29 -6.23
N GLY A 374 14.90 0.43 -5.31
CA GLY A 374 15.21 0.77 -3.93
C GLY A 374 16.67 0.50 -3.60
N GLN A 375 17.36 1.50 -3.02
CA GLN A 375 18.71 1.40 -2.47
C GLN A 375 18.61 1.26 -0.95
N MET A 376 18.65 0.02 -0.47
CA MET A 376 18.31 -0.25 0.91
C MET A 376 19.44 0.00 1.88
N THR A 377 20.72 -0.28 1.48
CA THR A 377 21.89 0.00 2.31
C THR A 377 22.21 1.49 2.34
N THR A 378 22.01 2.19 1.21
CA THR A 378 22.06 3.66 1.13
C THR A 378 21.07 4.30 2.10
N THR A 379 19.88 3.68 2.30
CA THR A 379 18.86 4.18 3.22
C THR A 379 19.12 3.74 4.67
N ASP A 380 19.55 2.50 4.88
CA ASP A 380 19.80 1.87 6.17
C ASP A 380 21.09 1.04 6.11
N PRO A 381 22.22 1.55 6.62
CA PRO A 381 23.51 0.89 6.53
C PRO A 381 23.57 -0.51 7.18
N GLN A 382 22.56 -0.92 7.91
CA GLN A 382 22.48 -2.26 8.52
C GLN A 382 21.98 -3.34 7.54
N ARG A 383 21.59 -2.97 6.30
CA ARG A 383 21.00 -3.90 5.33
C ARG A 383 22.00 -4.79 4.63
N SER A 384 23.27 -4.40 4.58
CA SER A 384 24.35 -5.21 4.02
C SER A 384 25.72 -4.81 4.56
N PRO A 385 26.78 -5.58 4.31
CA PRO A 385 28.15 -5.22 4.71
C PRO A 385 28.58 -3.86 4.17
N ALA A 386 29.42 -3.15 4.91
CA ALA A 386 29.91 -1.83 4.52
C ALA A 386 30.57 -1.86 3.12
N GLY A 387 30.21 -0.89 2.28
CA GLY A 387 30.71 -0.77 0.90
C GLY A 387 29.95 -1.61 -0.12
N THR A 388 28.90 -2.34 0.29
CA THR A 388 28.00 -3.11 -0.58
C THR A 388 26.60 -2.48 -0.62
N GLU A 389 25.71 -3.00 -1.47
CA GLU A 389 24.32 -2.53 -1.53
C GLU A 389 23.33 -3.70 -1.60
N SER A 390 22.30 -3.66 -0.76
CA SER A 390 21.09 -4.47 -0.88
C SER A 390 20.08 -3.68 -1.70
N ALA A 391 19.81 -4.09 -2.92
CA ALA A 391 18.93 -3.38 -3.81
C ALA A 391 17.74 -4.24 -4.24
N TRP A 392 16.67 -3.59 -4.66
CA TRP A 392 15.54 -4.25 -5.30
C TRP A 392 14.95 -3.36 -6.40
N ALA A 393 14.26 -3.97 -7.34
CA ALA A 393 13.34 -3.26 -8.22
C ALA A 393 12.08 -4.07 -8.45
N TYR A 394 10.99 -3.38 -8.74
CA TYR A 394 9.81 -4.02 -9.28
C TYR A 394 9.24 -3.25 -10.47
N THR A 395 8.48 -3.97 -11.26
CA THR A 395 7.69 -3.44 -12.36
C THR A 395 6.34 -4.14 -12.43
N HIS A 396 5.43 -3.56 -13.18
CA HIS A 396 4.13 -4.17 -13.43
C HIS A 396 4.07 -4.87 -14.78
N VAL A 397 3.29 -5.95 -14.80
CA VAL A 397 3.03 -6.78 -15.96
C VAL A 397 1.53 -7.09 -16.04
N PRO A 398 1.00 -7.50 -17.20
CA PRO A 398 -0.42 -7.81 -17.34
C PRO A 398 -0.92 -8.84 -16.34
N HIS A 399 -2.02 -8.49 -15.66
CA HIS A 399 -2.63 -9.32 -14.62
C HIS A 399 -3.15 -10.65 -15.17
N GLY A 400 -3.06 -11.71 -14.34
CA GLY A 400 -3.64 -13.02 -14.64
C GLY A 400 -2.93 -13.83 -15.72
N ARG A 401 -1.72 -13.44 -16.14
CA ARG A 401 -0.88 -14.23 -17.04
C ARG A 401 0.06 -15.16 -16.27
N ASP A 402 0.44 -16.27 -16.90
CA ASP A 402 1.49 -17.16 -16.37
C ASP A 402 2.87 -16.53 -16.59
N TRP A 403 3.52 -16.15 -15.50
CA TRP A 403 4.85 -15.55 -15.47
C TRP A 403 5.86 -16.56 -14.95
N ARG A 404 6.20 -17.55 -15.79
CA ARG A 404 7.17 -18.63 -15.51
C ARG A 404 8.07 -18.87 -16.70
N GLY A 405 9.19 -19.62 -16.44
CA GLY A 405 10.10 -20.07 -17.48
C GLY A 405 10.66 -18.92 -18.32
N GLU A 406 10.71 -19.11 -19.64
CA GLU A 406 11.32 -18.18 -20.59
C GLU A 406 10.71 -16.76 -20.54
N ARG A 407 9.37 -16.65 -20.43
CA ARG A 407 8.70 -15.34 -20.35
C ARG A 407 9.15 -14.53 -19.13
N LEU A 408 9.31 -15.17 -17.97
CA LEU A 408 9.82 -14.52 -16.78
C LEU A 408 11.29 -14.13 -16.96
N ALA A 409 12.11 -15.04 -17.48
CA ALA A 409 13.52 -14.81 -17.72
C ALA A 409 13.77 -13.60 -18.66
N GLU A 410 13.08 -13.58 -19.82
CA GLU A 410 13.17 -12.46 -20.76
C GLU A 410 12.75 -11.11 -20.14
N HIS A 411 11.74 -11.11 -19.27
CA HIS A 411 11.31 -9.87 -18.63
C HIS A 411 12.30 -9.42 -17.54
N VAL A 412 12.89 -10.35 -16.80
CA VAL A 412 13.99 -10.09 -15.85
C VAL A 412 15.18 -9.46 -16.58
N GLU A 413 15.60 -9.99 -17.74
CA GLU A 413 16.65 -9.41 -18.56
C GLU A 413 16.31 -7.97 -18.98
N ARG A 414 15.07 -7.69 -19.43
CA ARG A 414 14.63 -6.31 -19.75
C ARG A 414 14.71 -5.36 -18.56
N MET A 415 14.42 -5.84 -17.34
CA MET A 415 14.54 -5.04 -16.12
C MET A 415 16.02 -4.74 -15.82
N GLU A 416 16.90 -5.74 -15.90
CA GLU A 416 18.33 -5.56 -15.66
C GLU A 416 18.97 -4.66 -16.74
N ASP A 417 18.59 -4.82 -18.01
CA ASP A 417 19.00 -3.94 -19.10
C ASP A 417 18.57 -2.48 -18.87
N ALA A 418 17.38 -2.26 -18.33
CA ALA A 418 16.92 -0.91 -18.01
C ALA A 418 17.79 -0.25 -16.92
N VAL A 419 18.23 -1.02 -15.93
CA VAL A 419 19.17 -0.53 -14.91
C VAL A 419 20.57 -0.28 -15.54
N GLU A 420 21.07 -1.21 -16.34
CA GLU A 420 22.39 -1.12 -16.98
C GLU A 420 22.52 0.14 -17.87
N ARG A 421 21.43 0.57 -18.54
CA ARG A 421 21.41 1.76 -19.38
C ARG A 421 21.66 3.07 -18.62
N VAL A 422 21.30 3.13 -17.34
CA VAL A 422 21.48 4.32 -16.47
C VAL A 422 22.54 4.12 -15.38
N ALA A 423 23.06 2.90 -15.24
CA ALA A 423 24.05 2.50 -14.23
C ALA A 423 25.02 1.47 -14.84
N ALA A 424 25.84 1.93 -15.80
CA ALA A 424 26.77 1.06 -16.55
C ALA A 424 27.71 0.29 -15.60
N GLY A 425 27.74 -1.04 -15.77
CA GLY A 425 28.46 -1.96 -14.89
C GLY A 425 27.64 -2.49 -13.71
N PHE A 426 26.34 -2.19 -13.66
CA PHE A 426 25.44 -2.75 -12.66
C PHE A 426 25.47 -4.28 -12.65
N GLY A 427 25.32 -4.93 -13.84
CA GLY A 427 25.34 -6.38 -13.96
C GLY A 427 26.63 -7.02 -13.42
N ALA A 428 27.78 -6.34 -13.59
CA ALA A 428 29.06 -6.80 -13.06
C ALA A 428 29.20 -6.68 -11.53
N SER A 429 28.34 -5.90 -10.87
CA SER A 429 28.32 -5.74 -9.41
C SER A 429 27.41 -6.76 -8.70
N VAL A 430 26.61 -7.52 -9.44
CA VAL A 430 25.63 -8.45 -8.87
C VAL A 430 26.31 -9.71 -8.33
N LEU A 431 26.29 -9.89 -7.01
CA LEU A 431 26.76 -11.11 -6.32
C LEU A 431 25.71 -12.22 -6.41
N ALA A 432 24.45 -11.86 -6.21
CA ALA A 432 23.30 -12.77 -6.31
C ALA A 432 22.00 -12.00 -6.57
N ARG A 433 21.04 -12.68 -7.17
CA ARG A 433 19.68 -12.16 -7.33
C ARG A 433 18.63 -13.16 -6.85
N HIS A 434 17.51 -12.62 -6.38
CA HIS A 434 16.31 -13.39 -6.07
C HIS A 434 15.12 -12.79 -6.83
N VAL A 435 14.46 -13.61 -7.62
CA VAL A 435 13.32 -13.22 -8.47
C VAL A 435 12.02 -13.64 -7.79
N GLN A 436 11.07 -12.73 -7.71
CA GLN A 436 9.71 -13.02 -7.26
C GLN A 436 8.72 -12.77 -8.40
N SER A 437 8.19 -13.85 -8.95
CA SER A 437 7.08 -13.80 -9.92
C SER A 437 5.76 -13.44 -9.24
N PRO A 438 4.71 -13.08 -10.00
CA PRO A 438 3.37 -12.90 -9.44
C PRO A 438 2.87 -14.08 -8.61
N GLY A 439 3.20 -15.32 -9.04
CA GLY A 439 2.85 -16.53 -8.31
C GLY A 439 3.63 -16.72 -7.02
N ASP A 440 4.90 -16.30 -6.97
CA ASP A 440 5.70 -16.33 -5.73
C ASP A 440 5.18 -15.32 -4.72
N LEU A 441 4.78 -14.13 -5.17
CA LEU A 441 4.19 -13.10 -4.31
C LEU A 441 2.87 -13.58 -3.70
N GLU A 442 1.96 -14.15 -4.51
CA GLU A 442 0.70 -14.72 -4.03
C GLU A 442 0.92 -15.92 -3.11
N GLY A 443 1.88 -16.79 -3.43
CA GLY A 443 2.23 -17.94 -2.58
C GLY A 443 2.78 -17.55 -1.21
N ALA A 444 3.47 -16.41 -1.13
CA ALA A 444 4.01 -15.89 0.11
C ALA A 444 3.00 -15.04 0.91
N ASP A 445 2.08 -14.34 0.24
CA ASP A 445 0.93 -13.64 0.85
C ASP A 445 -0.29 -13.77 -0.06
N ALA A 446 -1.26 -14.56 0.36
CA ALA A 446 -2.48 -14.87 -0.39
C ALA A 446 -3.37 -13.63 -0.70
N ASN A 447 -3.09 -12.47 -0.12
CA ASN A 447 -3.75 -11.22 -0.47
C ASN A 447 -3.18 -10.55 -1.72
N LEU A 448 -1.98 -10.97 -2.16
CA LEU A 448 -1.31 -10.47 -3.37
C LEU A 448 -1.75 -11.28 -4.60
N VAL A 449 -3.05 -11.37 -4.82
CA VAL A 449 -3.67 -12.22 -5.85
C VAL A 449 -3.06 -11.95 -7.22
N ALA A 450 -2.48 -13.00 -7.82
CA ALA A 450 -1.72 -12.93 -9.08
C ALA A 450 -0.66 -11.79 -9.09
N GLY A 451 -0.09 -11.44 -7.94
CA GLY A 451 0.92 -10.39 -7.80
C GLY A 451 0.38 -8.95 -7.74
N SER A 452 -0.94 -8.75 -7.65
CA SER A 452 -1.53 -7.42 -7.40
C SER A 452 -1.29 -6.99 -5.95
N ILE A 453 -0.82 -5.75 -5.72
CA ILE A 453 -0.27 -5.34 -4.42
C ILE A 453 -1.17 -4.40 -3.59
N ASN A 454 -2.25 -3.84 -4.16
CA ASN A 454 -3.08 -2.82 -3.47
C ASN A 454 -4.40 -3.37 -2.89
N GLY A 455 -4.63 -4.68 -2.95
CA GLY A 455 -5.88 -5.29 -2.45
C GLY A 455 -7.12 -4.91 -3.26
N GLY A 456 -6.96 -4.65 -4.53
CA GLY A 456 -7.90 -4.11 -5.52
C GLY A 456 -7.44 -2.76 -6.06
N THR A 457 -7.93 -2.37 -7.25
CA THR A 457 -7.41 -1.18 -7.95
C THR A 457 -7.59 0.13 -7.17
N SER A 458 -6.63 1.05 -7.35
CA SER A 458 -6.71 2.43 -6.86
C SER A 458 -7.51 3.35 -7.78
N ALA A 459 -8.05 2.85 -8.91
CA ALA A 459 -8.85 3.64 -9.83
C ALA A 459 -10.13 4.18 -9.16
N LEU A 460 -10.56 5.41 -9.52
CA LEU A 460 -11.65 6.13 -8.84
C LEU A 460 -12.97 5.36 -8.79
N HIS A 461 -13.26 4.52 -9.79
CA HIS A 461 -14.46 3.69 -9.82
C HIS A 461 -14.49 2.61 -8.73
N GLN A 462 -13.35 2.35 -8.04
CA GLN A 462 -13.24 1.42 -6.92
C GLN A 462 -12.63 2.09 -5.67
N GLN A 463 -12.88 3.38 -5.47
CA GLN A 463 -12.46 4.14 -4.29
C GLN A 463 -13.65 4.68 -3.50
N LEU A 464 -13.41 5.11 -2.28
CA LEU A 464 -14.41 5.70 -1.39
C LEU A 464 -15.63 4.78 -1.19
N VAL A 465 -16.84 5.25 -1.58
CA VAL A 465 -18.10 4.50 -1.48
C VAL A 465 -18.14 3.28 -2.41
N PHE A 466 -17.23 3.21 -3.37
CA PHE A 466 -17.16 2.12 -4.35
C PHE A 466 -16.16 1.02 -3.95
N ARG A 467 -15.41 1.16 -2.84
CA ARG A 467 -14.42 0.17 -2.41
C ARG A 467 -14.98 -0.72 -1.30
N PRO A 468 -14.94 -2.07 -1.41
CA PRO A 468 -14.43 -2.88 -2.52
C PRO A 468 -15.37 -2.93 -3.73
N THR A 469 -16.67 -2.75 -3.53
CA THR A 469 -17.72 -2.69 -4.56
C THR A 469 -18.72 -1.59 -4.23
N PRO A 470 -19.53 -1.12 -5.18
CA PRO A 470 -20.46 -0.01 -4.96
C PRO A 470 -21.35 -0.21 -3.72
N GLY A 471 -21.29 0.77 -2.82
CA GLY A 471 -22.06 0.79 -1.57
C GLY A 471 -21.38 0.12 -0.37
N LEU A 472 -20.22 -0.52 -0.54
CA LEU A 472 -19.44 -1.15 0.55
C LEU A 472 -18.29 -0.27 1.07
N GLY A 473 -18.33 1.04 0.91
CA GLY A 473 -17.27 1.97 1.33
C GLY A 473 -17.01 2.05 2.84
N ARG A 474 -17.56 1.11 3.62
CA ARG A 474 -17.40 1.01 5.06
C ARG A 474 -16.89 -0.37 5.46
N PRO A 475 -16.20 -0.50 6.63
CA PRO A 475 -15.71 -1.80 7.09
C PRO A 475 -16.80 -2.83 7.38
N GLU A 476 -18.04 -2.40 7.70
CA GLU A 476 -19.15 -3.33 7.99
C GLU A 476 -19.51 -4.14 6.75
N THR A 477 -19.77 -5.42 6.96
CA THR A 477 -20.32 -6.33 5.95
C THR A 477 -21.84 -6.51 6.10
N PRO A 478 -22.51 -7.13 5.14
CA PRO A 478 -23.93 -7.51 5.30
C PRO A 478 -24.20 -8.45 6.48
N PHE A 479 -23.17 -9.07 7.03
CA PHE A 479 -23.25 -9.99 8.17
C PHE A 479 -22.89 -9.27 9.47
N ALA A 480 -23.79 -9.26 10.44
CA ALA A 480 -23.55 -8.60 11.72
C ALA A 480 -22.32 -9.18 12.43
N GLY A 481 -21.43 -8.31 12.93
CA GLY A 481 -20.22 -8.73 13.62
C GLY A 481 -19.10 -9.23 12.72
N LEU A 482 -19.20 -9.09 11.40
CA LEU A 482 -18.14 -9.34 10.44
C LEU A 482 -17.69 -8.01 9.80
N TYR A 483 -16.39 -7.77 9.78
CA TYR A 483 -15.80 -6.54 9.28
C TYR A 483 -14.65 -6.82 8.33
N LEU A 484 -14.60 -6.10 7.19
CA LEU A 484 -13.46 -6.11 6.28
C LEU A 484 -12.41 -5.12 6.80
N ALA A 485 -11.22 -5.60 7.12
CA ALA A 485 -10.16 -4.84 7.75
C ALA A 485 -8.92 -4.62 6.85
N SER A 486 -8.91 -5.22 5.66
CA SER A 486 -7.76 -5.22 4.74
C SER A 486 -7.71 -3.99 3.83
N ALA A 487 -6.67 -3.93 3.01
CA ALA A 487 -6.52 -2.95 1.92
C ALA A 487 -7.67 -2.95 0.90
N SER A 488 -8.49 -4.00 0.84
CA SER A 488 -9.75 -4.00 0.05
C SER A 488 -10.84 -3.08 0.62
N ALA A 489 -10.69 -2.55 1.85
CA ALA A 489 -11.57 -1.54 2.43
C ALA A 489 -11.00 -0.13 2.24
N HIS A 490 -11.85 0.90 2.44
CA HIS A 490 -11.40 2.30 2.48
C HIS A 490 -10.40 2.53 3.65
N PRO A 491 -9.29 3.26 3.45
CA PRO A 491 -8.92 4.07 2.27
C PRO A 491 -8.24 3.31 1.14
N GLY A 492 -7.86 2.05 1.29
CA GLY A 492 -7.25 1.28 0.24
C GLY A 492 -5.84 0.79 0.55
N GLY A 493 -5.04 0.58 -0.49
CA GLY A 493 -3.67 0.12 -0.41
C GLY A 493 -2.72 1.14 0.24
N GLY A 494 -1.52 0.67 0.56
CA GLY A 494 -0.51 1.39 1.31
C GLY A 494 -0.48 0.98 2.78
N VAL A 495 0.70 0.99 3.38
CA VAL A 495 0.89 0.60 4.78
C VAL A 495 0.65 1.83 5.67
N HIS A 496 -0.58 2.02 6.09
CA HIS A 496 -1.00 3.15 6.95
C HIS A 496 -1.86 2.70 8.14
N GLY A 497 -2.27 1.41 8.18
CA GLY A 497 -3.05 0.82 9.27
C GLY A 497 -4.52 1.27 9.38
N ALA A 498 -4.96 2.24 8.56
CA ALA A 498 -6.28 2.83 8.71
C ALA A 498 -7.43 1.87 8.38
N CYS A 499 -7.25 0.92 7.47
CA CYS A 499 -8.30 -0.07 7.18
C CYS A 499 -8.62 -0.91 8.41
N GLY A 500 -7.58 -1.44 9.08
CA GLY A 500 -7.73 -2.20 10.33
C GLY A 500 -8.26 -1.36 11.49
N TRP A 501 -7.72 -0.14 11.64
CA TRP A 501 -8.19 0.82 12.65
C TRP A 501 -9.68 1.14 12.49
N ASN A 502 -10.11 1.47 11.27
CA ASN A 502 -11.50 1.80 10.95
C ASN A 502 -12.43 0.62 11.25
N ALA A 503 -12.02 -0.60 10.90
CA ALA A 503 -12.78 -1.82 11.20
C ALA A 503 -12.93 -2.03 12.72
N ALA A 504 -11.84 -1.87 13.48
CA ALA A 504 -11.87 -1.98 14.94
C ALA A 504 -12.75 -0.91 15.59
N LEU A 505 -12.63 0.38 15.18
CA LEU A 505 -13.48 1.46 15.69
C LEU A 505 -14.97 1.19 15.47
N VAL A 506 -15.31 0.68 14.28
CA VAL A 506 -16.70 0.37 13.95
C VAL A 506 -17.20 -0.83 14.75
N ALA A 507 -16.38 -1.86 14.95
CA ALA A 507 -16.68 -3.01 15.80
C ALA A 507 -16.92 -2.59 17.26
N LEU A 508 -16.05 -1.76 17.82
CA LEU A 508 -16.20 -1.21 19.18
C LEU A 508 -17.49 -0.39 19.33
N ARG A 509 -17.79 0.48 18.37
CA ARG A 509 -19.04 1.27 18.36
C ARG A 509 -20.29 0.40 18.25
N ALA A 510 -20.20 -0.70 17.51
CA ALA A 510 -21.31 -1.65 17.37
C ALA A 510 -21.56 -2.48 18.63
N ALA A 511 -20.55 -2.70 19.45
CA ALA A 511 -20.66 -3.38 20.75
C ALA A 511 -21.12 -2.45 21.88
N GLY A 512 -21.03 -1.13 21.72
CA GLY A 512 -21.43 -0.13 22.73
C GLY A 512 -22.94 0.04 22.91
N PRO A 513 -23.40 0.90 23.84
CA PRO A 513 -24.82 1.05 24.20
C PRO A 513 -25.77 1.38 23.03
N ALA A 514 -25.32 2.19 22.06
CA ALA A 514 -26.08 2.50 20.85
C ALA A 514 -25.90 1.47 19.72
N GLY A 515 -25.23 0.36 19.99
CA GLY A 515 -24.84 -0.62 18.96
C GLY A 515 -26.05 -1.31 18.30
N ALA A 516 -27.12 -1.61 19.07
CA ALA A 516 -28.31 -2.22 18.51
C ALA A 516 -29.01 -1.33 17.47
N ALA A 517 -29.13 -0.04 17.75
CA ALA A 517 -29.70 0.94 16.83
C ALA A 517 -28.82 1.11 15.56
N ARG A 518 -27.51 1.19 15.73
CA ARG A 518 -26.56 1.29 14.60
C ARG A 518 -26.61 0.06 13.70
N ARG A 519 -26.64 -1.15 14.27
CA ARG A 519 -26.80 -2.40 13.50
C ARG A 519 -28.13 -2.47 12.76
N ALA A 520 -29.21 -1.95 13.35
CA ALA A 520 -30.53 -1.89 12.69
C ALA A 520 -30.50 -0.93 11.49
N LEU A 521 -29.89 0.26 11.64
CA LEU A 521 -29.72 1.23 10.57
C LEU A 521 -28.84 0.66 9.44
N ALA A 522 -27.70 0.03 9.78
CA ALA A 522 -26.82 -0.61 8.81
C ALA A 522 -27.57 -1.69 8.01
N ARG A 523 -28.32 -2.57 8.68
CA ARG A 523 -29.13 -3.60 8.00
C ARG A 523 -30.18 -3.00 7.05
N THR A 524 -30.81 -1.90 7.43
CA THR A 524 -31.80 -1.22 6.57
C THR A 524 -31.10 -0.61 5.34
N ALA A 525 -29.92 0.01 5.53
CA ALA A 525 -29.12 0.52 4.43
C ALA A 525 -28.69 -0.60 3.47
N TRP A 526 -28.19 -1.72 4.00
CA TRP A 526 -27.79 -2.89 3.19
C TRP A 526 -28.94 -3.48 2.38
N LYS A 527 -30.14 -3.59 2.97
CA LYS A 527 -31.30 -4.05 2.21
C LYS A 527 -31.60 -3.17 1.01
N ARG A 528 -31.40 -1.85 1.11
CA ARG A 528 -31.63 -0.91 0.00
C ARG A 528 -30.51 -0.91 -1.05
N VAL A 529 -29.29 -1.17 -0.63
CA VAL A 529 -28.09 -1.13 -1.51
C VAL A 529 -27.87 -2.45 -2.21
N LEU A 530 -28.20 -3.59 -1.59
CA LEU A 530 -27.87 -4.93 -2.09
C LEU A 530 -29.09 -5.70 -2.63
N GLN A 531 -30.28 -5.13 -2.58
CA GLN A 531 -31.46 -5.58 -3.33
C GLN A 531 -31.39 -5.03 -4.75
#